data_7377e115a80a7e75b823eb3847ef08e6
#
_entry.id   7377e115a80a7e75b823eb3847ef08e6
#
_cell.length_a   1.000
_cell.length_b   1.000
_cell.length_c   1.000
_cell.angle_alpha   90.00
_cell.angle_beta   90.00
_cell.angle_gamma   90.00
#
_symmetry.space_group_name_H-M   'P 1'
#
loop_
_entity.id
_entity.type
_entity.pdbx_description
1 polymer ?
#
loop_
_entity_poly.entity_id
_entity_poly.type
_entity_poly.pdbx_seq_one_letter_code
_entity_poly.pdbx_strand_id
1 'polypeptide(L)'
;FDSAGKYGAGLALETLGHALNDLQVPKDKVLISNKLGWQRTHLHGEPTFEKDVWKNLSHDAIQNISYEGVINCFDEGNSLLKGYESLLVSIHDPDEYLDMAVSPSDYEKRFAHILEGYDALNELKQAGKVKAIGVGSKNWKVIQKIYAAVKLDWVMIANSMTIYHHPEELFHFMRQLEKEGVGIINSAVFQSGFLVGGDHYDYKIMEESDPNYQPRHT
;
A
#
# COMPACT_ATOMS: atom_id res chain seq x y z
N PHE A 1 6.00 -8.27 -9.06
CA PHE A 1 4.65 -7.67 -9.10
C PHE A 1 4.33 -7.04 -7.76
N ASP A 2 3.68 -5.87 -7.77
CA ASP A 2 3.17 -5.21 -6.57
C ASP A 2 1.65 -5.12 -6.67
N SER A 3 0.95 -5.52 -5.59
CA SER A 3 -0.50 -5.54 -5.52
C SER A 3 -0.99 -5.25 -4.09
N ALA A 4 -2.29 -5.29 -3.88
CA ALA A 4 -2.91 -5.06 -2.59
C ALA A 4 -4.29 -5.69 -2.50
N GLY A 5 -4.71 -6.09 -1.30
CA GLY A 5 -6.08 -6.48 -1.02
C GLY A 5 -7.09 -5.35 -1.24
N LYS A 6 -6.68 -4.09 -1.07
CA LYS A 6 -7.48 -2.90 -1.39
C LYS A 6 -7.82 -2.80 -2.88
N TYR A 7 -6.93 -3.22 -3.77
CA TYR A 7 -7.10 -3.00 -5.20
C TYR A 7 -8.26 -3.81 -5.78
N GLY A 8 -9.38 -3.12 -6.00
CA GLY A 8 -10.62 -3.72 -6.46
C GLY A 8 -11.18 -4.77 -5.48
N ALA A 9 -11.02 -4.57 -4.16
CA ALA A 9 -11.41 -5.54 -3.14
C ALA A 9 -10.81 -6.93 -3.40
N GLY A 10 -9.51 -6.99 -3.69
CA GLY A 10 -8.78 -8.22 -3.98
C GLY A 10 -8.85 -8.71 -5.44
N LEU A 11 -9.61 -8.04 -6.30
CA LEU A 11 -9.72 -8.42 -7.72
C LEU A 11 -8.35 -8.39 -8.43
N ALA A 12 -7.47 -7.44 -8.07
CA ALA A 12 -6.13 -7.36 -8.65
C ALA A 12 -5.27 -8.60 -8.32
N LEU A 13 -5.32 -9.09 -7.08
CA LEU A 13 -4.63 -10.32 -6.67
C LEU A 13 -5.19 -11.55 -7.39
N GLU A 14 -6.51 -11.64 -7.48
CA GLU A 14 -7.20 -12.75 -8.17
C GLU A 14 -6.85 -12.77 -9.66
N THR A 15 -6.90 -11.62 -10.32
CA THR A 15 -6.52 -11.48 -11.74
C THR A 15 -5.06 -11.84 -11.97
N LEU A 16 -4.16 -11.38 -11.09
CA LEU A 16 -2.74 -11.74 -11.15
C LEU A 16 -2.55 -13.25 -11.01
N GLY A 17 -3.20 -13.87 -10.02
CA GLY A 17 -3.12 -15.31 -9.82
C GLY A 17 -3.60 -16.12 -11.03
N HIS A 18 -4.72 -15.73 -11.65
CA HIS A 18 -5.22 -16.35 -12.88
C HIS A 18 -4.22 -16.18 -14.04
N ALA A 19 -3.77 -14.95 -14.30
CA ALA A 19 -2.84 -14.66 -15.38
C ALA A 19 -1.52 -15.44 -15.26
N LEU A 20 -0.95 -15.53 -14.06
CA LEU A 20 0.28 -16.28 -13.82
C LEU A 20 0.09 -17.79 -14.06
N ASN A 21 -1.07 -18.35 -13.69
CA ASN A 21 -1.39 -19.75 -13.96
C ASN A 21 -1.63 -20.01 -15.44
N ASP A 22 -2.40 -19.17 -16.13
CA ASP A 22 -2.68 -19.31 -17.57
C ASP A 22 -1.41 -19.25 -18.40
N LEU A 23 -0.47 -18.38 -18.02
CA LEU A 23 0.84 -18.26 -18.64
C LEU A 23 1.86 -19.30 -18.16
N GLN A 24 1.49 -20.16 -17.22
CA GLN A 24 2.35 -21.20 -16.62
C GLN A 24 3.69 -20.65 -16.11
N VAL A 25 3.68 -19.47 -15.49
CA VAL A 25 4.91 -18.82 -15.00
C VAL A 25 5.48 -19.62 -13.82
N PRO A 26 6.76 -20.05 -13.86
CA PRO A 26 7.36 -20.75 -12.72
C PRO A 26 7.38 -19.88 -11.45
N LYS A 27 6.99 -20.44 -10.31
CA LYS A 27 6.87 -19.68 -9.04
C LYS A 27 8.18 -19.05 -8.59
N ASP A 28 9.32 -19.68 -8.88
CA ASP A 28 10.66 -19.19 -8.57
C ASP A 28 11.10 -18.01 -9.47
N LYS A 29 10.37 -17.69 -10.52
CA LYS A 29 10.59 -16.55 -11.41
C LYS A 29 9.74 -15.33 -11.07
N VAL A 30 8.92 -15.42 -10.03
CA VAL A 30 8.01 -14.34 -9.65
C VAL A 30 8.28 -13.90 -8.22
N LEU A 31 8.34 -12.59 -8.01
CA LEU A 31 8.32 -11.98 -6.69
C LEU A 31 7.05 -11.14 -6.59
N ILE A 32 6.19 -11.45 -5.62
CA ILE A 32 4.94 -10.75 -5.40
C ILE A 32 5.02 -9.99 -4.09
N SER A 33 4.69 -8.70 -4.14
CA SER A 33 4.45 -7.83 -3.00
C SER A 33 2.94 -7.65 -2.83
N ASN A 34 2.46 -7.84 -1.60
CA ASN A 34 1.08 -7.60 -1.22
C ASN A 34 0.99 -6.62 -0.05
N LYS A 35 0.19 -5.57 -0.20
CA LYS A 35 -0.08 -4.62 0.86
C LYS A 35 -1.32 -5.08 1.63
N LEU A 36 -1.17 -5.28 2.94
CA LEU A 36 -2.15 -5.84 3.86
C LEU A 36 -2.85 -4.74 4.68
N GLY A 37 -3.96 -5.06 5.30
CA GLY A 37 -4.75 -4.14 6.12
C GLY A 37 -6.08 -3.75 5.49
N TRP A 38 -6.43 -4.31 4.32
CA TRP A 38 -7.74 -4.20 3.70
C TRP A 38 -8.29 -5.59 3.43
N GLN A 39 -9.42 -5.90 4.05
CA GLN A 39 -10.07 -7.19 4.03
C GLN A 39 -11.30 -7.13 3.12
N ARG A 40 -11.46 -8.13 2.25
CA ARG A 40 -12.64 -8.29 1.39
C ARG A 40 -13.89 -8.54 2.24
N THR A 41 -14.99 -7.91 1.85
CA THR A 41 -16.29 -8.09 2.47
C THR A 41 -17.39 -8.27 1.42
N HIS A 42 -18.59 -8.58 1.88
CA HIS A 42 -19.72 -8.69 0.98
C HIS A 42 -20.15 -7.33 0.44
N LEU A 43 -20.39 -7.24 -0.87
CA LEU A 43 -20.87 -6.00 -1.50
C LEU A 43 -22.39 -5.87 -1.31
N HIS A 44 -22.83 -4.79 -0.68
CA HIS A 44 -24.23 -4.43 -0.54
C HIS A 44 -24.54 -3.14 -1.32
N GLY A 45 -24.80 -3.27 -2.62
CA GLY A 45 -25.03 -2.11 -3.50
C GLY A 45 -23.73 -1.54 -4.03
N GLU A 46 -23.46 -0.26 -3.78
CA GLU A 46 -22.22 0.39 -4.21
C GLU A 46 -21.08 0.14 -3.20
N PRO A 47 -19.83 0.07 -3.66
CA PRO A 47 -18.68 -0.07 -2.78
C PRO A 47 -18.58 1.09 -1.78
N THR A 48 -18.19 0.77 -0.55
CA THR A 48 -18.03 1.77 0.52
C THR A 48 -16.66 2.43 0.52
N PHE A 49 -15.67 1.79 -0.11
CA PHE A 49 -14.30 2.29 -0.25
C PHE A 49 -14.03 2.80 -1.68
N GLU A 50 -13.21 3.84 -1.79
CA GLU A 50 -12.72 4.39 -3.08
C GLU A 50 -13.82 4.49 -4.16
N LYS A 51 -14.90 5.20 -3.83
CA LYS A 51 -16.02 5.42 -4.76
C LYS A 51 -15.52 5.98 -6.09
N ASP A 52 -16.08 5.48 -7.18
CA ASP A 52 -15.78 5.89 -8.56
C ASP A 52 -14.39 5.54 -9.09
N VAL A 53 -13.50 4.95 -8.27
CA VAL A 53 -12.17 4.48 -8.70
C VAL A 53 -12.27 3.11 -9.37
N TRP A 54 -13.03 2.19 -8.78
CA TRP A 54 -13.17 0.82 -9.26
C TRP A 54 -14.52 0.58 -9.91
N LYS A 55 -14.55 -0.27 -10.94
CA LYS A 55 -15.79 -0.62 -11.66
C LYS A 55 -16.03 -2.12 -11.60
N ASN A 56 -17.32 -2.50 -11.63
CA ASN A 56 -17.78 -3.90 -11.70
C ASN A 56 -17.24 -4.77 -10.56
N LEU A 57 -17.15 -4.22 -9.35
CA LEU A 57 -16.73 -4.97 -8.20
C LEU A 57 -17.81 -5.97 -7.78
N SER A 58 -17.41 -7.18 -7.40
CA SER A 58 -18.26 -8.20 -6.76
C SER A 58 -18.13 -8.25 -5.24
N HIS A 59 -17.19 -7.49 -4.70
CA HIS A 59 -16.91 -7.40 -3.27
C HIS A 59 -16.71 -5.96 -2.84
N ASP A 60 -16.93 -5.69 -1.57
CA ASP A 60 -16.50 -4.49 -0.88
C ASP A 60 -15.22 -4.77 -0.09
N ALA A 61 -14.61 -3.75 0.49
CA ALA A 61 -13.44 -3.89 1.35
C ALA A 61 -13.51 -2.95 2.55
N ILE A 62 -13.05 -3.44 3.70
CA ILE A 62 -12.90 -2.65 4.92
C ILE A 62 -11.45 -2.63 5.35
N GLN A 63 -11.04 -1.50 5.93
CA GLN A 63 -9.71 -1.40 6.51
C GLN A 63 -9.69 -2.09 7.88
N ASN A 64 -8.76 -3.03 8.05
CA ASN A 64 -8.57 -3.80 9.27
C ASN A 64 -7.07 -3.97 9.54
N ILE A 65 -6.49 -2.94 10.19
CA ILE A 65 -5.08 -2.93 10.60
C ILE A 65 -5.03 -3.31 12.07
N SER A 66 -5.10 -4.59 12.35
CA SER A 66 -4.89 -5.21 13.66
C SER A 66 -4.03 -6.46 13.46
N TYR A 67 -3.57 -7.08 14.53
CA TYR A 67 -2.84 -8.35 14.43
C TYR A 67 -3.65 -9.39 13.62
N GLU A 68 -4.90 -9.68 14.04
CA GLU A 68 -5.76 -10.64 13.36
C GLU A 68 -6.14 -10.20 11.94
N GLY A 69 -6.41 -8.90 11.77
CA GLY A 69 -6.75 -8.34 10.46
C GLY A 69 -5.63 -8.54 9.43
N VAL A 70 -4.38 -8.32 9.83
CA VAL A 70 -3.20 -8.51 8.97
C VAL A 70 -3.00 -10.00 8.61
N ILE A 71 -3.16 -10.92 9.58
CA ILE A 71 -3.09 -12.37 9.30
C ILE A 71 -4.19 -12.78 8.32
N ASN A 72 -5.44 -12.34 8.55
CA ASN A 72 -6.56 -12.64 7.67
C ASN A 72 -6.34 -12.10 6.24
N CYS A 73 -5.84 -10.87 6.11
CA CYS A 73 -5.50 -10.27 4.82
C CYS A 73 -4.38 -11.05 4.09
N PHE A 74 -3.40 -11.57 4.82
CA PHE A 74 -2.33 -12.39 4.25
C PHE A 74 -2.87 -13.71 3.69
N ASP A 75 -3.66 -14.42 4.48
CA ASP A 75 -4.24 -15.72 4.08
C ASP A 75 -5.23 -15.54 2.92
N GLU A 76 -6.10 -14.52 2.98
CA GLU A 76 -7.02 -14.17 1.90
C GLU A 76 -6.26 -13.83 0.61
N GLY A 77 -5.25 -12.95 0.69
CA GLY A 77 -4.46 -12.55 -0.47
C GLY A 77 -3.76 -13.71 -1.14
N ASN A 78 -3.17 -14.63 -0.38
CA ASN A 78 -2.54 -15.83 -0.92
C ASN A 78 -3.56 -16.82 -1.52
N SER A 79 -4.77 -16.91 -0.95
CA SER A 79 -5.87 -17.68 -1.55
C SER A 79 -6.27 -17.12 -2.92
N LEU A 80 -6.34 -15.79 -3.05
CA LEU A 80 -6.66 -15.10 -4.31
C LEU A 80 -5.56 -15.27 -5.37
N LEU A 81 -4.31 -15.42 -4.97
CA LEU A 81 -3.18 -15.66 -5.87
C LEU A 81 -3.13 -17.07 -6.48
N LYS A 82 -4.13 -17.94 -6.16
CA LYS A 82 -4.30 -19.24 -6.83
C LYS A 82 -3.06 -20.14 -6.84
N GLY A 83 -2.38 -20.21 -5.69
CA GLY A 83 -1.20 -21.06 -5.48
C GLY A 83 0.15 -20.35 -5.63
N TYR A 84 0.17 -19.08 -6.04
CA TYR A 84 1.32 -18.20 -5.83
C TYR A 84 1.25 -17.60 -4.43
N GLU A 85 2.36 -17.09 -3.93
CA GLU A 85 2.48 -16.54 -2.58
C GLU A 85 3.10 -15.15 -2.61
N SER A 86 2.61 -14.27 -1.74
CA SER A 86 3.23 -12.98 -1.50
C SER A 86 4.42 -13.15 -0.55
N LEU A 87 5.62 -12.96 -1.09
CA LEU A 87 6.86 -13.06 -0.31
C LEU A 87 7.32 -11.73 0.29
N LEU A 88 6.83 -10.62 -0.23
CA LEU A 88 6.99 -9.30 0.35
C LEU A 88 5.63 -8.83 0.84
N VAL A 89 5.56 -8.34 2.06
CA VAL A 89 4.31 -7.83 2.63
C VAL A 89 4.53 -6.49 3.31
N SER A 90 3.49 -5.66 3.35
CA SER A 90 3.52 -4.35 4.01
C SER A 90 2.16 -3.99 4.57
N ILE A 91 2.13 -3.04 5.52
CA ILE A 91 0.88 -2.35 5.88
C ILE A 91 0.57 -1.32 4.80
N HIS A 92 -0.68 -1.31 4.33
CA HIS A 92 -1.17 -0.44 3.27
C HIS A 92 -1.80 0.83 3.82
N ASP A 93 -1.31 1.97 3.37
CA ASP A 93 -1.83 3.31 3.67
C ASP A 93 -2.13 3.52 5.17
N PRO A 94 -1.14 3.27 6.07
CA PRO A 94 -1.33 3.52 7.49
C PRO A 94 -1.58 5.01 7.81
N ASP A 95 -1.17 5.91 6.91
CA ASP A 95 -1.50 7.34 6.97
C ASP A 95 -2.99 7.58 6.82
N GLU A 96 -3.67 6.97 5.84
CA GLU A 96 -5.12 7.07 5.69
C GLU A 96 -5.85 6.56 6.95
N TYR A 97 -5.34 5.48 7.56
CA TYR A 97 -5.89 4.95 8.81
C TYR A 97 -5.73 5.91 9.99
N LEU A 98 -4.59 6.59 10.09
CA LEU A 98 -4.33 7.58 11.14
C LEU A 98 -5.12 8.87 10.91
N ASP A 99 -5.31 9.29 9.66
CA ASP A 99 -6.06 10.51 9.30
C ASP A 99 -7.56 10.41 9.63
N MET A 100 -8.09 9.21 9.78
CA MET A 100 -9.46 8.99 10.28
C MET A 100 -9.61 9.20 11.79
N ALA A 101 -8.54 9.52 12.51
CA ALA A 101 -8.61 9.73 13.97
C ALA A 101 -9.43 10.98 14.34
N VAL A 102 -10.40 10.80 15.23
CA VAL A 102 -11.29 11.87 15.68
C VAL A 102 -10.78 12.63 16.90
N SER A 103 -9.67 12.18 17.49
CA SER A 103 -9.01 12.80 18.63
C SER A 103 -7.54 12.35 18.74
N PRO A 104 -6.69 13.08 19.50
CA PRO A 104 -5.32 12.64 19.77
C PRO A 104 -5.26 11.24 20.42
N SER A 105 -6.18 10.92 21.33
CA SER A 105 -6.26 9.60 21.96
C SER A 105 -6.63 8.50 20.96
N ASP A 106 -7.52 8.78 20.01
CA ASP A 106 -7.88 7.86 18.93
C ASP A 106 -6.71 7.65 17.97
N TYR A 107 -5.96 8.71 17.67
CA TYR A 107 -4.73 8.61 16.86
C TYR A 107 -3.70 7.66 17.50
N GLU A 108 -3.42 7.81 18.79
CA GLU A 108 -2.48 6.92 19.49
C GLU A 108 -2.99 5.48 19.55
N LYS A 109 -4.29 5.27 19.72
CA LYS A 109 -4.90 3.94 19.66
C LYS A 109 -4.75 3.33 18.27
N ARG A 110 -4.99 4.09 17.21
CA ARG A 110 -4.81 3.61 15.82
C ARG A 110 -3.34 3.31 15.53
N PHE A 111 -2.43 4.13 16.05
CA PHE A 111 -1.01 3.85 15.91
C PHE A 111 -0.61 2.55 16.62
N ALA A 112 -1.15 2.28 17.81
CA ALA A 112 -0.96 1.00 18.51
C ALA A 112 -1.47 -0.19 17.66
N HIS A 113 -2.65 -0.09 17.01
CA HIS A 113 -3.14 -1.12 16.11
C HIS A 113 -2.19 -1.37 14.92
N ILE A 114 -1.56 -0.31 14.38
CA ILE A 114 -0.54 -0.46 13.33
C ILE A 114 0.65 -1.28 13.87
N LEU A 115 1.11 -1.01 15.09
CA LEU A 115 2.21 -1.77 15.70
C LEU A 115 1.83 -3.24 15.93
N GLU A 116 0.62 -3.52 16.41
CA GLU A 116 0.09 -4.90 16.49
C GLU A 116 0.09 -5.60 15.11
N GLY A 117 -0.26 -4.88 14.05
CA GLY A 117 -0.15 -5.38 12.68
C GLY A 117 1.28 -5.75 12.30
N TYR A 118 2.28 -4.98 12.76
CA TYR A 118 3.69 -5.32 12.55
C TYR A 118 4.16 -6.51 13.39
N ASP A 119 3.57 -6.75 14.56
CA ASP A 119 3.83 -7.99 15.33
C ASP A 119 3.40 -9.21 14.50
N ALA A 120 2.23 -9.15 13.85
CA ALA A 120 1.79 -10.19 12.94
C ALA A 120 2.74 -10.39 11.74
N LEU A 121 3.19 -9.29 11.10
CA LEU A 121 4.15 -9.37 9.99
C LEU A 121 5.48 -9.98 10.42
N ASN A 122 5.99 -9.62 11.59
CA ASN A 122 7.22 -10.20 12.17
C ASN A 122 7.07 -11.69 12.41
N GLU A 123 5.92 -12.14 12.92
CA GLU A 123 5.64 -13.57 13.11
C GLU A 123 5.62 -14.33 11.78
N LEU A 124 4.94 -13.80 10.75
CA LEU A 124 4.96 -14.37 9.41
C LEU A 124 6.39 -14.50 8.85
N LYS A 125 7.23 -13.49 9.10
CA LYS A 125 8.64 -13.51 8.68
C LYS A 125 9.47 -14.53 9.47
N GLN A 126 9.30 -14.60 10.78
CA GLN A 126 9.98 -15.60 11.63
C GLN A 126 9.56 -17.03 11.28
N ALA A 127 8.30 -17.23 10.93
CA ALA A 127 7.79 -18.51 10.45
C ALA A 127 8.26 -18.86 9.01
N GLY A 128 9.00 -17.97 8.34
CA GLY A 128 9.49 -18.17 6.98
C GLY A 128 8.42 -18.07 5.88
N LYS A 129 7.21 -17.61 6.23
CA LYS A 129 6.10 -17.43 5.27
C LYS A 129 6.32 -16.23 4.35
N VAL A 130 7.03 -15.21 4.82
CA VAL A 130 7.42 -14.05 4.01
C VAL A 130 8.93 -13.79 4.15
N LYS A 131 9.51 -13.14 3.14
CA LYS A 131 10.95 -12.83 3.10
C LYS A 131 11.26 -11.45 3.66
N ALA A 132 10.36 -10.48 3.45
CA ALA A 132 10.60 -9.11 3.84
C ALA A 132 9.27 -8.41 4.20
N ILE A 133 9.35 -7.53 5.20
CA ILE A 133 8.23 -6.72 5.68
C ILE A 133 8.52 -5.24 5.45
N GLY A 134 7.48 -4.49 5.11
CA GLY A 134 7.61 -3.08 4.76
C GLY A 134 6.41 -2.23 5.11
N VAL A 135 6.40 -1.02 4.56
CA VAL A 135 5.27 -0.08 4.63
C VAL A 135 5.06 0.57 3.27
N GLY A 136 3.80 0.76 2.87
CA GLY A 136 3.44 1.57 1.70
C GLY A 136 2.55 2.73 2.12
N SER A 137 2.96 3.97 1.84
CA SER A 137 2.23 5.17 2.26
C SER A 137 2.52 6.36 1.35
N LYS A 138 1.55 7.25 1.22
CA LYS A 138 1.70 8.55 0.55
C LYS A 138 2.37 9.57 1.47
N ASN A 139 2.15 9.45 2.79
CA ASN A 139 2.77 10.33 3.77
C ASN A 139 4.08 9.74 4.32
N TRP A 140 5.20 10.17 3.76
CA TRP A 140 6.51 9.69 4.17
C TRP A 140 6.85 9.97 5.65
N LYS A 141 6.22 10.97 6.30
CA LYS A 141 6.42 11.22 7.74
C LYS A 141 5.78 10.13 8.59
N VAL A 142 4.69 9.54 8.13
CA VAL A 142 4.10 8.35 8.77
C VAL A 142 5.03 7.15 8.60
N ILE A 143 5.62 6.98 7.41
CA ILE A 143 6.67 5.95 7.22
C ILE A 143 7.81 6.16 8.21
N GLN A 144 8.30 7.38 8.38
CA GLN A 144 9.37 7.70 9.31
C GLN A 144 8.98 7.40 10.77
N LYS A 145 7.74 7.72 11.17
CA LYS A 145 7.21 7.40 12.51
C LYS A 145 7.17 5.89 12.77
N ILE A 146 6.70 5.12 11.79
CA ILE A 146 6.66 3.65 11.88
C ILE A 146 8.07 3.08 11.92
N TYR A 147 8.96 3.55 11.04
CA TYR A 147 10.36 3.13 10.99
C TYR A 147 11.11 3.35 12.31
N ALA A 148 10.80 4.41 13.05
CA ALA A 148 11.35 4.65 14.37
C ALA A 148 10.89 3.62 15.44
N ALA A 149 9.78 2.94 15.21
CA ALA A 149 9.18 1.97 16.14
C ALA A 149 9.38 0.51 15.70
N VAL A 150 9.54 0.26 14.41
CA VAL A 150 9.57 -1.09 13.83
C VAL A 150 10.75 -1.25 12.87
N LYS A 151 11.44 -2.38 12.94
CA LYS A 151 12.46 -2.72 11.94
C LYS A 151 11.81 -3.14 10.62
N LEU A 152 11.98 -2.31 9.59
CA LEU A 152 11.49 -2.56 8.24
C LEU A 152 12.63 -3.04 7.34
N ASP A 153 12.31 -3.93 6.40
CA ASP A 153 13.24 -4.35 5.35
C ASP A 153 13.14 -3.44 4.11
N TRP A 154 11.97 -2.84 3.88
CA TRP A 154 11.73 -1.96 2.76
C TRP A 154 10.61 -0.95 3.03
N VAL A 155 10.61 0.14 2.27
CA VAL A 155 9.54 1.16 2.29
C VAL A 155 9.11 1.48 0.88
N MET A 156 7.82 1.75 0.68
CA MET A 156 7.28 2.30 -0.56
C MET A 156 6.77 3.71 -0.27
N ILE A 157 7.43 4.69 -0.89
CA ILE A 157 7.08 6.10 -0.78
C ILE A 157 6.28 6.47 -2.03
N ALA A 158 4.99 6.72 -1.88
CA ALA A 158 4.12 7.08 -2.98
C ALA A 158 3.88 8.58 -3.05
N ASN A 159 3.85 9.16 -4.26
CA ASN A 159 3.52 10.56 -4.56
C ASN A 159 4.43 11.62 -3.90
N SER A 160 5.24 11.27 -2.90
CA SER A 160 5.99 12.23 -2.07
C SER A 160 7.34 12.62 -2.66
N MET A 161 7.89 11.79 -3.57
CA MET A 161 9.18 12.01 -4.21
C MET A 161 9.01 12.00 -5.73
N THR A 162 8.74 13.17 -6.28
CA THR A 162 8.51 13.35 -7.72
C THR A 162 9.47 14.39 -8.28
N ILE A 163 9.50 14.57 -9.59
CA ILE A 163 10.26 15.66 -10.22
C ILE A 163 9.75 17.04 -9.79
N TYR A 164 8.46 17.15 -9.47
CA TYR A 164 7.82 18.38 -9.04
C TYR A 164 7.95 18.64 -7.53
N HIS A 165 7.83 17.58 -6.71
CA HIS A 165 7.85 17.66 -5.25
C HIS A 165 8.87 16.67 -4.69
N HIS A 166 9.90 17.18 -4.04
CA HIS A 166 11.00 16.39 -3.49
C HIS A 166 11.65 17.12 -2.29
N PRO A 167 10.97 17.14 -1.12
CA PRO A 167 11.47 17.87 0.06
C PRO A 167 12.86 17.39 0.48
N GLU A 168 13.71 18.31 0.92
CA GLU A 168 15.07 17.97 1.34
C GLU A 168 15.10 17.00 2.53
N GLU A 169 14.16 17.16 3.46
CA GLU A 169 14.02 16.25 4.61
C GLU A 169 13.72 14.81 4.17
N LEU A 170 12.97 14.63 3.08
CA LEU A 170 12.71 13.30 2.52
C LEU A 170 13.99 12.70 1.94
N PHE A 171 14.82 13.50 1.25
CA PHE A 171 16.14 13.05 0.80
C PHE A 171 17.03 12.60 1.96
N HIS A 172 17.05 13.34 3.06
CA HIS A 172 17.80 12.96 4.25
C HIS A 172 17.30 11.63 4.82
N PHE A 173 15.98 11.43 4.90
CA PHE A 173 15.40 10.19 5.36
C PHE A 173 15.71 9.01 4.41
N MET A 174 15.61 9.21 3.10
CA MET A 174 15.98 8.18 2.11
C MET A 174 17.45 7.76 2.22
N ARG A 175 18.38 8.72 2.42
CA ARG A 175 19.81 8.41 2.64
C ARG A 175 20.04 7.64 3.94
N GLN A 176 19.26 7.92 4.99
CA GLN A 176 19.31 7.15 6.22
C GLN A 176 18.89 5.72 5.96
N LEU A 177 17.76 5.50 5.30
CA LEU A 177 17.24 4.17 4.94
C LEU A 177 18.27 3.39 4.10
N GLU A 178 18.86 4.01 3.08
CA GLU A 178 19.90 3.42 2.24
C GLU A 178 21.12 2.97 3.06
N LYS A 179 21.61 3.85 3.94
CA LYS A 179 22.76 3.56 4.81
C LYS A 179 22.49 2.39 5.76
N GLU A 180 21.24 2.21 6.19
CA GLU A 180 20.81 1.14 7.08
C GLU A 180 20.38 -0.14 6.32
N GLY A 181 20.50 -0.14 4.97
CA GLY A 181 20.21 -1.28 4.11
C GLY A 181 18.72 -1.55 3.91
N VAL A 182 17.87 -0.56 4.13
CA VAL A 182 16.43 -0.66 3.90
C VAL A 182 16.13 -0.39 2.42
N GLY A 183 15.40 -1.30 1.77
CA GLY A 183 14.98 -1.14 0.38
C GLY A 183 14.01 0.04 0.21
N ILE A 184 14.18 0.84 -0.84
CA ILE A 184 13.32 1.97 -1.12
C ILE A 184 12.63 1.76 -2.47
N ILE A 185 11.30 1.80 -2.48
CA ILE A 185 10.48 1.83 -3.68
C ILE A 185 9.87 3.22 -3.78
N ASN A 186 10.28 3.98 -4.79
CA ASN A 186 9.67 5.26 -5.11
C ASN A 186 8.55 5.04 -6.12
N SER A 187 7.30 5.22 -5.73
CA SER A 187 6.12 4.91 -6.54
C SER A 187 5.30 6.15 -6.87
N ALA A 188 4.44 6.04 -7.89
CA ALA A 188 3.56 7.11 -8.37
C ALA A 188 4.31 8.42 -8.69
N VAL A 189 5.53 8.31 -9.22
CA VAL A 189 6.44 9.44 -9.49
C VAL A 189 5.91 10.45 -10.53
N PHE A 190 4.92 10.06 -11.30
CA PHE A 190 4.25 10.90 -12.29
C PHE A 190 2.88 11.42 -11.83
N GLN A 191 2.52 11.25 -10.54
CA GLN A 191 1.24 11.72 -9.98
C GLN A 191 0.04 11.26 -10.82
N SER A 192 -0.10 9.94 -11.03
CA SER A 192 -1.12 9.33 -11.88
C SER A 192 -1.07 9.76 -13.36
N GLY A 193 0.08 10.22 -13.82
CA GLY A 193 0.30 10.70 -15.19
C GLY A 193 0.19 12.22 -15.37
N PHE A 194 -0.24 12.95 -14.34
CA PHE A 194 -0.44 14.40 -14.41
C PHE A 194 0.84 15.15 -14.81
N LEU A 195 1.99 14.77 -14.25
CA LEU A 195 3.28 15.42 -14.53
C LEU A 195 3.84 15.14 -15.94
N VAL A 196 3.16 14.32 -16.72
CA VAL A 196 3.52 13.99 -18.10
C VAL A 196 2.36 14.28 -19.09
N GLY A 197 1.46 15.19 -18.70
CA GLY A 197 0.40 15.69 -19.56
C GLY A 197 -0.94 14.95 -19.44
N GLY A 198 -1.08 14.04 -18.46
CA GLY A 198 -2.38 13.43 -18.13
C GLY A 198 -3.26 14.38 -17.30
N ASP A 199 -4.53 14.05 -17.19
CA ASP A 199 -5.55 14.82 -16.46
C ASP A 199 -5.80 14.34 -15.03
N HIS A 200 -5.18 13.22 -14.64
CA HIS A 200 -5.36 12.63 -13.31
C HIS A 200 -4.21 12.97 -12.37
N TYR A 201 -4.55 13.54 -11.21
CA TYR A 201 -3.66 13.77 -10.09
C TYR A 201 -4.17 12.99 -8.87
N ASP A 202 -3.31 12.17 -8.28
CA ASP A 202 -3.66 11.30 -7.14
C ASP A 202 -4.95 10.48 -7.39
N TYR A 203 -5.02 9.88 -8.61
CA TYR A 203 -6.13 9.03 -9.12
C TYR A 203 -7.45 9.76 -9.38
N LYS A 204 -7.48 11.09 -9.31
CA LYS A 204 -8.67 11.92 -9.60
C LYS A 204 -8.38 12.86 -10.75
N ILE A 205 -9.41 13.15 -11.55
CA ILE A 205 -9.33 14.21 -12.57
C ILE A 205 -9.10 15.53 -11.84
N MET A 206 -8.05 16.25 -12.25
CA MET A 206 -7.78 17.60 -11.78
C MET A 206 -8.37 18.60 -12.78
N GLU A 207 -9.29 19.42 -12.30
CA GLU A 207 -9.90 20.45 -13.13
C GLU A 207 -8.92 21.58 -13.46
N GLU A 208 -8.99 22.13 -14.66
CA GLU A 208 -8.13 23.26 -15.08
C GLU A 208 -8.28 24.51 -14.21
N SER A 209 -9.41 24.63 -13.50
CA SER A 209 -9.68 25.68 -12.54
C SER A 209 -8.94 25.53 -11.20
N ASP A 210 -8.36 24.35 -10.92
CA ASP A 210 -7.59 24.14 -9.70
C ASP A 210 -6.34 25.03 -9.72
N PRO A 211 -6.07 25.82 -8.66
CA PRO A 211 -4.88 26.69 -8.59
C PRO A 211 -3.55 25.95 -8.75
N ASN A 212 -3.53 24.66 -8.53
CA ASN A 212 -2.34 23.82 -8.68
C ASN A 212 -2.23 23.17 -10.07
N TYR A 213 -3.21 23.36 -10.95
CA TYR A 213 -3.24 22.71 -12.27
C TYR A 213 -2.02 23.12 -13.11
N GLN A 214 -1.89 24.41 -13.43
CA GLN A 214 -0.82 24.90 -14.29
C GLN A 214 0.60 24.63 -13.74
N PRO A 215 0.92 24.94 -12.46
CA PRO A 215 2.25 24.69 -11.93
C PRO A 215 2.67 23.21 -11.95
N ARG A 216 1.73 22.29 -12.01
CA ARG A 216 2.01 20.85 -12.01
C ARG A 216 1.97 20.21 -13.39
N HIS A 217 1.28 20.86 -14.35
CA HIS A 217 1.07 20.34 -15.69
C HIS A 217 2.08 20.86 -16.73
N THR A 218 2.90 21.85 -16.38
CA THR A 218 3.99 22.37 -17.20
C THR A 218 5.31 21.74 -16.84
#